data_b78083251c68bf8e979433f7aef1a3d0
#
_entry.id   b78083251c68bf8e979433f7aef1a3d0
#
_cell.length_a   1.000
_cell.length_b   1.000
_cell.length_c   1.000
_cell.angle_alpha   90.00
_cell.angle_beta   90.00
_cell.angle_gamma   90.00
#
_symmetry.space_group_name_H-M   'P 1'
#
loop_
_entity.id
_entity.type
_entity.pdbx_description
1 polymer ?
#
loop_
_entity_poly.entity_id
_entity_poly.type
_entity_poly.pdbx_seq_one_letter_code
_entity_poly.pdbx_strand_id
1 'polypeptide(L)'
;MILALSRTPHGAQNTVTQTLDDGTTLVWELLDEVPADALLAEQVEVEDGWLMRHDRIDFPAGGIAYRHTHPGPGIRYFLSGSVRIESGGEKHEYGPGEAWFESGPEPVLAMASDTEDSAFVRVLLLPPEWAEKRTIRHVDPADDERPRLQRATVFGEQLIAL
;
A
#
# COMPACT_ATOMS: atom_id res chain seq x y z
N MET A 1 -10.31 3.45 14.13
CA MET A 1 -8.89 3.04 14.24
C MET A 1 -8.01 3.97 13.43
N ILE A 2 -6.75 4.08 13.78
CA ILE A 2 -5.72 4.77 13.00
C ILE A 2 -4.80 3.71 12.40
N LEU A 3 -4.61 3.71 11.09
CA LEU A 3 -3.50 3.00 10.45
C LEU A 3 -2.32 3.96 10.41
N ALA A 4 -1.25 3.60 11.10
CA ALA A 4 -0.04 4.40 11.18
C ALA A 4 1.17 3.64 10.61
N LEU A 5 2.06 4.38 9.94
CA LEU A 5 3.39 3.93 9.55
C LEU A 5 4.41 4.74 10.35
N SER A 6 5.28 4.07 11.06
CA SER A 6 6.36 4.67 11.86
C SER A 6 7.66 3.87 11.73
N ARG A 7 8.71 4.29 12.45
CA ARG A 7 9.99 3.57 12.49
C ARG A 7 10.17 2.76 13.77
N THR A 8 9.35 3.02 14.77
CA THR A 8 9.37 2.34 16.06
C THR A 8 8.00 1.76 16.39
N PRO A 9 7.92 0.55 16.97
CA PRO A 9 6.65 -0.03 17.38
C PRO A 9 6.07 0.67 18.62
N HIS A 10 4.75 0.80 18.67
CA HIS A 10 3.99 1.38 19.78
C HIS A 10 3.25 0.31 20.60
N GLY A 11 3.44 -0.97 20.23
CA GLY A 11 2.90 -2.10 20.99
C GLY A 11 1.47 -2.48 20.65
N ALA A 12 0.97 -2.08 19.48
CA ALA A 12 -0.33 -2.53 19.03
C ALA A 12 -0.37 -4.05 18.79
N GLN A 13 -1.53 -4.65 19.02
CA GLN A 13 -1.76 -6.07 18.74
C GLN A 13 -1.65 -6.36 17.24
N ASN A 14 -2.19 -5.46 16.43
CA ASN A 14 -2.20 -5.59 14.98
C ASN A 14 -1.03 -4.79 14.39
N THR A 15 0.10 -5.47 14.22
CA THR A 15 1.37 -4.88 13.82
C THR A 15 2.03 -5.68 12.70
N VAL A 16 2.54 -4.98 11.70
CA VAL A 16 3.44 -5.52 10.66
C VAL A 16 4.75 -4.76 10.71
N THR A 17 5.85 -5.48 10.76
CA THR A 17 7.20 -4.89 10.78
C THR A 17 8.03 -5.41 9.62
N GLN A 18 8.78 -4.52 8.99
CA GLN A 18 9.76 -4.85 7.94
C GLN A 18 11.06 -4.09 8.19
N THR A 19 12.19 -4.81 8.09
CA THR A 19 13.52 -4.19 8.03
C THR A 19 13.98 -4.19 6.59
N LEU A 20 14.34 -3.00 6.09
CA LEU A 20 14.86 -2.79 4.75
C LEU A 20 16.36 -3.13 4.67
N ASP A 21 16.90 -3.29 3.45
CA ASP A 21 18.30 -3.64 3.20
C ASP A 21 19.30 -2.63 3.79
N ASP A 22 18.91 -1.36 3.88
CA ASP A 22 19.68 -0.27 4.51
C ASP A 22 19.61 -0.24 6.03
N GLY A 23 18.91 -1.19 6.65
CA GLY A 23 18.68 -1.27 8.09
C GLY A 23 17.52 -0.44 8.61
N THR A 24 16.81 0.29 7.75
CA THR A 24 15.59 1.02 8.14
C THR A 24 14.50 0.04 8.57
N THR A 25 13.87 0.32 9.71
CA THR A 25 12.69 -0.41 10.17
C THR A 25 11.43 0.38 9.82
N LEU A 26 10.45 -0.32 9.26
CA LEU A 26 9.10 0.17 8.99
C LEU A 26 8.11 -0.63 9.83
N VAL A 27 7.19 0.08 10.48
CA VAL A 27 6.18 -0.51 11.36
C VAL A 27 4.83 0.04 10.97
N TRP A 28 3.91 -0.82 10.53
CA TRP A 28 2.51 -0.49 10.32
C TRP A 28 1.69 -1.03 11.50
N GLU A 29 0.91 -0.17 12.11
CA GLU A 29 0.11 -0.52 13.29
C GLU A 29 -1.31 0.01 13.17
N LEU A 30 -2.28 -0.74 13.73
CA LEU A 30 -3.62 -0.24 14.01
C LEU A 30 -3.68 0.24 15.46
N LEU A 31 -3.93 1.53 15.64
CA LEU A 31 -3.87 2.23 16.92
C LEU A 31 -5.17 3.00 17.18
N ASP A 32 -5.41 3.40 18.43
CA ASP A 32 -6.52 4.28 18.79
C ASP A 32 -6.18 5.76 18.60
N GLU A 33 -4.89 6.10 18.69
CA GLU A 33 -4.38 7.47 18.59
C GLU A 33 -3.20 7.55 17.61
N VAL A 34 -2.99 8.73 17.04
CA VAL A 34 -1.87 9.00 16.13
C VAL A 34 -0.57 9.07 16.93
N PRO A 35 0.44 8.23 16.65
CA PRO A 35 1.73 8.33 17.31
C PRO A 35 2.48 9.60 16.90
N ALA A 36 3.20 10.20 17.83
CA ALA A 36 3.92 11.46 17.61
C ALA A 36 5.05 11.36 16.57
N ASP A 37 5.60 10.16 16.36
CA ASP A 37 6.68 9.87 15.41
C ASP A 37 6.19 9.20 14.12
N ALA A 38 4.87 9.22 13.85
CA ALA A 38 4.31 8.66 12.63
C ALA A 38 4.87 9.38 11.39
N LEU A 39 5.33 8.59 10.42
CA LEU A 39 5.66 9.07 9.08
C LEU A 39 4.39 9.42 8.32
N LEU A 40 3.35 8.63 8.52
CA LEU A 40 2.01 8.83 7.98
C LEU A 40 1.01 8.12 8.88
N ALA A 41 -0.13 8.75 9.13
CA ALA A 41 -1.22 8.14 9.90
C ALA A 41 -2.56 8.62 9.35
N GLU A 42 -3.49 7.69 9.17
CA GLU A 42 -4.80 7.96 8.60
C GLU A 42 -5.89 7.24 9.38
N GLN A 43 -7.04 7.89 9.51
CA GLN A 43 -8.20 7.26 10.10
C GLN A 43 -8.79 6.25 9.11
N VAL A 44 -9.04 5.04 9.58
CA VAL A 44 -9.57 3.95 8.78
C VAL A 44 -10.75 3.28 9.46
N GLU A 45 -11.66 2.77 8.65
CA GLU A 45 -12.72 1.85 9.09
C GLU A 45 -12.22 0.44 8.83
N VAL A 46 -12.26 -0.40 9.84
CA VAL A 46 -11.83 -1.80 9.78
C VAL A 46 -12.65 -2.60 10.77
N GLU A 47 -12.94 -3.85 10.45
CA GLU A 47 -13.72 -4.77 11.28
C GLU A 47 -12.85 -5.91 11.81
N ASP A 48 -13.27 -6.50 12.91
CA ASP A 48 -12.66 -7.71 13.44
C ASP A 48 -12.68 -8.83 12.39
N GLY A 49 -11.57 -9.55 12.26
CA GLY A 49 -11.43 -10.59 11.24
C GLY A 49 -11.03 -10.12 9.83
N TRP A 50 -10.88 -8.82 9.62
CA TRP A 50 -10.23 -8.34 8.41
C TRP A 50 -8.76 -8.78 8.36
N LEU A 51 -8.11 -8.56 7.23
CA LEU A 51 -6.72 -8.93 7.00
C LEU A 51 -5.81 -7.69 6.96
N MET A 52 -4.66 -7.80 7.58
CA MET A 52 -3.50 -6.96 7.31
C MET A 52 -2.60 -7.70 6.32
N ARG A 53 -2.61 -7.29 5.04
CA ARG A 53 -1.73 -7.86 4.02
C ARG A 53 -0.51 -6.99 3.85
N HIS A 54 0.67 -7.60 3.96
CA HIS A 54 1.95 -6.98 3.70
C HIS A 54 2.53 -7.51 2.39
N ASP A 55 2.81 -6.63 1.45
CA ASP A 55 3.36 -6.98 0.15
C ASP A 55 4.33 -5.93 -0.41
N ARG A 56 5.02 -6.31 -1.48
CA ARG A 56 5.88 -5.46 -2.28
C ARG A 56 5.36 -5.42 -3.71
N ILE A 57 5.39 -4.25 -4.32
CA ILE A 57 5.05 -4.05 -5.73
C ILE A 57 6.29 -3.60 -6.48
N ASP A 58 6.61 -4.31 -7.55
CA ASP A 58 7.68 -3.98 -8.47
C ASP A 58 7.12 -3.59 -9.84
N PHE A 59 7.61 -2.49 -10.38
CA PHE A 59 7.32 -2.01 -11.73
C PHE A 59 8.60 -2.03 -12.56
N PRO A 60 8.58 -2.57 -13.79
CA PRO A 60 9.64 -2.28 -14.75
C PRO A 60 9.54 -0.81 -15.21
N ALA A 61 10.62 -0.28 -15.77
CA ALA A 61 10.59 1.04 -16.39
C ALA A 61 9.41 1.14 -17.39
N GLY A 62 8.64 2.22 -17.31
CA GLY A 62 7.44 2.44 -18.12
C GLY A 62 6.21 1.64 -17.67
N GLY A 63 6.27 0.92 -16.55
CA GLY A 63 5.13 0.16 -16.02
C GLY A 63 3.97 1.06 -15.61
N ILE A 64 2.74 0.63 -15.90
CA ILE A 64 1.51 1.34 -15.56
C ILE A 64 0.56 0.38 -14.87
N ALA A 65 0.08 0.76 -13.68
CA ALA A 65 -1.12 0.18 -13.10
C ALA A 65 -2.30 1.08 -13.50
N TYR A 66 -3.06 0.62 -14.51
CA TYR A 66 -4.19 1.37 -15.05
C TYR A 66 -5.21 1.66 -13.96
N ARG A 67 -6.04 2.68 -14.19
CA ARG A 67 -6.97 3.18 -13.18
C ARG A 67 -7.76 2.05 -12.54
N HIS A 68 -7.63 1.92 -11.24
CA HIS A 68 -8.15 0.80 -10.46
C HIS A 68 -8.55 1.22 -9.06
N THR A 69 -9.31 0.34 -8.41
CA THR A 69 -9.65 0.42 -6.99
C THR A 69 -9.08 -0.77 -6.23
N HIS A 70 -9.00 -0.63 -4.92
CA HIS A 70 -8.72 -1.70 -3.97
C HIS A 70 -9.91 -1.90 -3.03
N PRO A 71 -10.10 -3.09 -2.44
CA PRO A 71 -11.23 -3.37 -1.55
C PRO A 71 -11.11 -2.72 -0.16
N GLY A 72 -9.96 -2.15 0.16
CA GLY A 72 -9.74 -1.48 1.43
C GLY A 72 -8.53 -0.56 1.43
N PRO A 73 -8.35 0.20 2.52
CA PRO A 73 -7.30 1.22 2.63
C PRO A 73 -5.92 0.62 2.84
N GLY A 74 -4.89 1.44 2.62
CA GLY A 74 -3.53 1.04 2.94
C GLY A 74 -2.52 2.15 2.83
N ILE A 75 -1.38 1.96 3.49
CA ILE A 75 -0.23 2.88 3.46
C ILE A 75 0.93 2.20 2.74
N ARG A 76 1.53 2.96 1.80
CA ARG A 76 2.68 2.60 0.97
C ARG A 76 3.90 3.36 1.42
N TYR A 77 5.06 2.73 1.25
CA TYR A 77 6.37 3.34 1.45
C TYR A 77 7.27 3.04 0.25
N PHE A 78 7.84 4.10 -0.34
CA PHE A 78 8.60 4.00 -1.58
C PHE A 78 10.04 3.58 -1.33
N LEU A 79 10.53 2.59 -2.07
CA LEU A 79 11.87 2.02 -1.91
C LEU A 79 12.86 2.55 -2.94
N SER A 80 12.52 2.48 -4.22
CA SER A 80 13.44 2.79 -5.33
C SER A 80 12.69 3.22 -6.59
N GLY A 81 13.32 4.04 -7.42
CA GLY A 81 12.72 4.60 -8.62
C GLY A 81 11.77 5.76 -8.31
N SER A 82 10.72 5.89 -9.09
CA SER A 82 9.65 6.86 -8.87
C SER A 82 8.32 6.38 -9.41
N VAL A 83 7.21 6.89 -8.86
CA VAL A 83 5.86 6.63 -9.35
C VAL A 83 5.04 7.91 -9.28
N ARG A 84 4.31 8.20 -10.35
CA ARG A 84 3.28 9.24 -10.36
C ARG A 84 1.93 8.59 -10.05
N ILE A 85 1.28 9.07 -9.01
CA ILE A 85 -0.05 8.67 -8.57
C ILE A 85 -1.04 9.76 -8.97
N GLU A 86 -2.08 9.37 -9.69
CA GLU A 86 -3.22 10.24 -10.02
C GLU A 86 -4.48 9.69 -9.34
N SER A 87 -5.08 10.50 -8.48
CA SER A 87 -6.29 10.15 -7.74
C SER A 87 -7.04 11.42 -7.34
N GLY A 88 -8.39 11.39 -7.38
CA GLY A 88 -9.20 12.53 -6.96
C GLY A 88 -8.94 13.83 -7.72
N GLY A 89 -8.47 13.76 -8.98
CA GLY A 89 -8.10 14.93 -9.78
C GLY A 89 -6.73 15.52 -9.45
N GLU A 90 -6.00 14.95 -8.51
CA GLU A 90 -4.66 15.36 -8.11
C GLU A 90 -3.61 14.40 -8.67
N LYS A 91 -2.39 14.93 -8.84
CA LYS A 91 -1.21 14.17 -9.29
C LYS A 91 -0.07 14.45 -8.34
N HIS A 92 0.59 13.38 -7.89
CA HIS A 92 1.78 13.48 -7.06
C HIS A 92 2.82 12.45 -7.49
N GLU A 93 4.08 12.86 -7.55
CA GLU A 93 5.20 11.95 -7.79
C GLU A 93 5.87 11.60 -6.47
N TYR A 94 5.99 10.30 -6.21
CA TYR A 94 6.65 9.76 -5.02
C TYR A 94 7.99 9.14 -5.39
N GLY A 95 8.96 9.34 -4.50
CA GLY A 95 10.30 8.78 -4.57
C GLY A 95 10.72 8.08 -3.27
N PRO A 96 11.96 7.54 -3.22
CA PRO A 96 12.45 6.80 -2.07
C PRO A 96 12.29 7.53 -0.74
N GLY A 97 11.75 6.83 0.27
CA GLY A 97 11.53 7.37 1.61
C GLY A 97 10.21 8.10 1.81
N GLU A 98 9.44 8.32 0.75
CA GLU A 98 8.11 8.90 0.85
C GLU A 98 7.03 7.85 1.09
N ALA A 99 5.99 8.23 1.84
CA ALA A 99 4.83 7.39 2.11
C ALA A 99 3.55 8.04 1.58
N TRP A 100 2.56 7.24 1.19
CA TRP A 100 1.23 7.75 0.82
C TRP A 100 0.12 6.76 1.19
N PHE A 101 -1.06 7.31 1.33
CA PHE A 101 -2.28 6.58 1.66
C PHE A 101 -3.19 6.48 0.44
N GLU A 102 -3.84 5.34 0.30
CA GLU A 102 -4.98 5.15 -0.61
C GLU A 102 -6.14 4.54 0.18
N SER A 103 -7.32 5.12 0.02
CA SER A 103 -8.52 4.68 0.75
C SER A 103 -9.04 3.32 0.29
N GLY A 104 -8.72 2.92 -0.93
CA GLY A 104 -9.20 1.71 -1.59
C GLY A 104 -10.27 1.98 -2.64
N PRO A 105 -11.48 2.43 -2.28
CA PRO A 105 -12.54 2.71 -3.25
C PRO A 105 -12.27 3.88 -4.20
N GLU A 106 -11.44 4.85 -3.78
CA GLU A 106 -11.04 5.96 -4.66
C GLU A 106 -10.15 5.44 -5.79
N PRO A 107 -10.51 5.66 -7.07
CA PRO A 107 -9.72 5.18 -8.20
C PRO A 107 -8.34 5.82 -8.28
N VAL A 108 -7.34 5.00 -8.58
CA VAL A 108 -5.93 5.38 -8.67
C VAL A 108 -5.33 4.92 -9.99
N LEU A 109 -4.57 5.80 -10.64
CA LEU A 109 -3.68 5.50 -11.75
C LEU A 109 -2.24 5.64 -11.26
N ALA A 110 -1.44 4.58 -11.42
CA ALA A 110 -0.02 4.59 -11.04
C ALA A 110 0.86 4.43 -12.28
N MET A 111 1.75 5.40 -12.51
CA MET A 111 2.71 5.38 -13.62
C MET A 111 4.13 5.43 -13.08
N ALA A 112 4.86 4.32 -13.23
CA ALA A 112 6.24 4.23 -12.82
C ALA A 112 7.18 5.05 -13.74
N SER A 113 8.40 5.29 -13.28
CA SER A 113 9.47 5.92 -14.08
C SER A 113 9.62 5.26 -15.45
N ASP A 114 9.81 6.06 -16.49
CA ASP A 114 10.09 5.56 -17.85
C ASP A 114 11.52 5.05 -18.01
N THR A 115 12.43 5.39 -17.10
CA THR A 115 13.87 5.18 -17.25
C THR A 115 14.47 4.18 -16.29
N GLU A 116 13.78 3.87 -15.18
CA GLU A 116 14.28 2.95 -14.15
C GLU A 116 13.16 2.11 -13.55
N ASP A 117 13.53 0.94 -13.03
CA ASP A 117 12.61 0.11 -12.28
C ASP A 117 12.23 0.79 -10.96
N SER A 118 11.01 0.56 -10.51
CA SER A 118 10.46 1.17 -9.30
C SER A 118 9.86 0.13 -8.38
N ALA A 119 9.95 0.36 -7.08
CA ALA A 119 9.39 -0.54 -6.08
C ALA A 119 8.90 0.19 -4.84
N PHE A 120 7.81 -0.30 -4.27
CA PHE A 120 7.32 0.11 -2.95
C PHE A 120 6.81 -1.09 -2.15
N VAL A 121 6.79 -0.94 -0.86
CA VAL A 121 6.14 -1.86 0.08
C VAL A 121 4.88 -1.23 0.64
N ARG A 122 3.94 -2.05 1.06
CA ARG A 122 2.67 -1.56 1.62
C ARG A 122 2.04 -2.54 2.59
N VAL A 123 1.15 -2.01 3.41
CA VAL A 123 0.15 -2.78 4.14
C VAL A 123 -1.23 -2.35 3.66
N LEU A 124 -2.06 -3.33 3.30
CA LEU A 124 -3.48 -3.18 2.95
C LEU A 124 -4.35 -3.79 4.05
N LEU A 125 -5.45 -3.11 4.37
CA LEU A 125 -6.51 -3.65 5.21
C LEU A 125 -7.62 -4.17 4.30
N LEU A 126 -7.93 -5.47 4.39
CA LEU A 126 -8.80 -6.14 3.43
C LEU A 126 -9.91 -6.91 4.13
N PRO A 127 -11.15 -6.87 3.62
CA PRO A 127 -12.17 -7.81 4.06
C PRO A 127 -11.72 -9.26 3.87
N PRO A 128 -12.16 -10.21 4.72
CA PRO A 128 -11.63 -11.58 4.76
C PRO A 128 -11.84 -12.36 3.46
N GLU A 129 -12.87 -12.07 2.69
CA GLU A 129 -13.11 -12.69 1.38
C GLU A 129 -12.03 -12.40 0.34
N TRP A 130 -11.13 -11.46 0.62
CA TRP A 130 -9.99 -11.11 -0.25
C TRP A 130 -8.71 -11.86 0.09
N ALA A 131 -8.75 -12.78 1.06
CA ALA A 131 -7.60 -13.63 1.39
C ALA A 131 -7.04 -14.29 0.12
N GLU A 132 -5.72 -14.19 -0.07
CA GLU A 132 -4.97 -14.78 -1.19
C GLU A 132 -5.41 -14.31 -2.59
N LYS A 133 -6.30 -13.31 -2.70
CA LYS A 133 -6.80 -12.79 -3.99
C LYS A 133 -6.07 -11.53 -4.40
N ARG A 134 -6.06 -11.26 -5.70
CA ARG A 134 -5.65 -9.98 -6.26
C ARG A 134 -6.61 -8.88 -5.83
N THR A 135 -6.06 -7.71 -5.45
CA THR A 135 -6.86 -6.59 -4.93
C THR A 135 -7.19 -5.53 -5.97
N ILE A 136 -6.52 -5.53 -7.13
CA ILE A 136 -6.79 -4.58 -8.21
C ILE A 136 -8.09 -4.93 -8.93
N ARG A 137 -8.98 -3.93 -9.02
CA ARG A 137 -10.15 -3.94 -9.91
C ARG A 137 -10.07 -2.74 -10.83
N HIS A 138 -9.93 -2.98 -12.13
CA HIS A 138 -9.88 -1.89 -13.11
C HIS A 138 -11.23 -1.18 -13.23
N VAL A 139 -11.18 0.15 -13.32
CA VAL A 139 -12.37 0.99 -13.56
C VAL A 139 -12.91 0.78 -14.96
N ASP A 140 -12.02 0.70 -15.95
CA ASP A 140 -12.37 0.36 -17.33
C ASP A 140 -12.13 -1.14 -17.57
N PRO A 141 -13.16 -1.93 -17.87
CA PRO A 141 -13.00 -3.36 -18.18
C PRO A 141 -12.03 -3.66 -19.34
N ALA A 142 -11.84 -2.72 -20.27
CA ALA A 142 -10.87 -2.87 -21.36
C ALA A 142 -9.42 -2.98 -20.86
N ASP A 143 -9.13 -2.44 -19.68
CA ASP A 143 -7.80 -2.52 -19.07
C ASP A 143 -7.46 -3.92 -18.55
N ASP A 144 -8.44 -4.80 -18.37
CA ASP A 144 -8.21 -6.20 -18.00
C ASP A 144 -7.47 -6.98 -19.09
N GLU A 145 -7.60 -6.56 -20.35
CA GLU A 145 -6.93 -7.16 -21.52
C GLU A 145 -5.49 -6.64 -21.71
N ARG A 146 -5.07 -5.60 -20.97
CA ARG A 146 -3.74 -5.02 -21.11
C ARG A 146 -2.70 -5.84 -20.35
N PRO A 147 -1.44 -5.88 -20.83
CA PRO A 147 -0.35 -6.52 -20.09
C PRO A 147 -0.18 -5.92 -18.71
N ARG A 148 -0.13 -6.78 -17.68
CA ARG A 148 0.20 -6.38 -16.31
C ARG A 148 1.70 -6.52 -16.12
N LEU A 149 2.41 -5.40 -16.13
CA LEU A 149 3.86 -5.38 -15.99
C LEU A 149 4.29 -5.33 -14.53
N GLN A 150 3.46 -4.76 -13.64
CA GLN A 150 3.75 -4.77 -12.21
C GLN A 150 3.57 -6.16 -11.61
N ARG A 151 4.42 -6.47 -10.64
CA ARG A 151 4.41 -7.74 -9.91
C ARG A 151 4.28 -7.50 -8.43
N ALA A 152 3.34 -8.21 -7.80
CA ALA A 152 3.17 -8.25 -6.36
C ALA A 152 3.90 -9.45 -5.76
N THR A 153 4.62 -9.23 -4.66
CA THR A 153 5.17 -10.27 -3.81
C THR A 153 4.53 -10.13 -2.44
N VAL A 154 3.66 -11.07 -2.08
CA VAL A 154 2.99 -11.08 -0.77
C VAL A 154 3.93 -11.70 0.26
N PHE A 155 4.26 -10.95 1.31
CA PHE A 155 5.09 -11.43 2.41
C PHE A 155 4.25 -12.14 3.48
N GLY A 156 3.00 -11.73 3.66
CA GLY A 156 2.09 -12.35 4.61
C GLY A 156 0.74 -11.67 4.70
N GLU A 157 -0.18 -12.38 5.31
CA GLU A 157 -1.51 -11.91 5.70
C GLU A 157 -1.76 -12.34 7.14
N GLN A 158 -2.24 -11.44 7.96
CA GLN A 158 -2.64 -11.74 9.33
C GLN A 158 -4.06 -11.24 9.59
N LEU A 159 -4.79 -11.99 10.39
CA LEU A 159 -6.11 -11.55 10.87
C LEU A 159 -5.98 -10.38 11.83
N ILE A 160 -6.84 -9.40 11.65
CA ILE A 160 -7.01 -8.29 12.58
C ILE A 160 -7.90 -8.76 13.72
N ALA A 161 -7.46 -8.55 14.95
CA ALA A 161 -8.22 -8.76 16.16
C ALA A 161 -8.45 -7.40 16.86
N LEU A 162 -9.72 -7.01 16.99
CA LEU A 162 -10.14 -5.76 17.62
C LEU A 162 -10.77 -6.01 18.99
#